data_65bca67a0dfc295e6455cb5559138237
#
_entry.id   65bca67a0dfc295e6455cb5559138237
#
_cell.length_a   1.000
_cell.length_b   1.000
_cell.length_c   1.000
_cell.angle_alpha   90.00
_cell.angle_beta   90.00
_cell.angle_gamma   90.00
#
_symmetry.space_group_name_H-M   'P 1'
#
loop_
_entity.id
_entity.type
_entity.pdbx_description
1 polymer ?
#
loop_
_entity_poly.entity_id
_entity_poly.type
_entity_poly.pdbx_seq_one_letter_code
_entity_poly.pdbx_strand_id
1 'polypeptide(L)'
;ADVRLTSTAISQAIAMLGDRSFISPYPKQIAKTFAERLIQPLLQWSWMSTVPLRIAEKSHRTSLAVANGQFFVVRKSALDQISGFTQISAQVLDDMELARALIKSGARGGVADGSALAQTRMYKNFAEVKAGYGKSLWKAFGSKAGSAGAITFLFLTGIAPVIAWFTGNPLGFFAYEFIVITRALSAARSRGRILDSLLHPISCAVLIYLIIYSWRARGVVAWKGRTL
;
A
#
# COMPACT_ATOMS: atom_id res chain seq x y z
N ALA A 1 -3.08 -7.78 -17.54
CA ALA A 1 -2.65 -6.56 -16.83
C ALA A 1 -3.91 -5.81 -16.39
N ASP A 2 -4.01 -5.52 -15.10
CA ASP A 2 -5.25 -4.96 -14.53
C ASP A 2 -5.24 -3.43 -14.51
N VAL A 3 -4.12 -2.81 -14.94
CA VAL A 3 -3.93 -1.35 -14.95
C VAL A 3 -4.28 -0.79 -16.33
N ARG A 4 -5.09 0.25 -16.32
CA ARG A 4 -5.44 1.04 -17.51
C ARG A 4 -4.81 2.42 -17.39
N LEU A 5 -3.95 2.76 -18.33
CA LEU A 5 -3.30 4.06 -18.43
C LEU A 5 -4.14 5.01 -19.29
N THR A 6 -4.09 6.30 -18.98
CA THR A 6 -4.57 7.34 -19.89
C THR A 6 -3.59 7.52 -21.07
N SER A 7 -4.02 8.15 -22.14
CA SER A 7 -3.16 8.40 -23.31
C SER A 7 -1.91 9.23 -23.00
N THR A 8 -1.99 10.07 -21.97
CA THR A 8 -0.89 10.95 -21.53
C THR A 8 -0.14 10.45 -20.31
N ALA A 9 -0.48 9.24 -19.80
CA ALA A 9 0.08 8.75 -18.54
C ALA A 9 1.61 8.64 -18.54
N ILE A 10 2.19 8.15 -19.62
CA ILE A 10 3.63 7.96 -19.71
C ILE A 10 4.35 9.31 -19.75
N SER A 11 3.93 10.23 -20.60
CA SER A 11 4.55 11.56 -20.71
C SER A 11 4.42 12.35 -19.40
N GLN A 12 3.28 12.29 -18.74
CA GLN A 12 3.09 12.93 -17.44
C GLN A 12 3.92 12.26 -16.34
N ALA A 13 4.02 10.93 -16.33
CA ALA A 13 4.86 10.22 -15.36
C ALA A 13 6.35 10.55 -15.56
N ILE A 14 6.82 10.70 -16.80
CA ILE A 14 8.18 11.16 -17.10
C ILE A 14 8.38 12.60 -16.59
N ALA A 15 7.43 13.49 -16.81
CA ALA A 15 7.47 14.85 -16.26
C ALA A 15 7.50 14.85 -14.73
N MET A 16 6.69 13.99 -14.09
CA MET A 16 6.70 13.81 -12.63
C MET A 16 8.00 13.22 -12.11
N LEU A 17 8.73 12.43 -12.91
CA LEU A 17 10.01 11.85 -12.51
C LEU A 17 11.03 12.95 -12.17
N GLY A 18 11.08 14.03 -12.96
CA GLY A 18 11.98 15.16 -12.74
C GLY A 18 13.43 14.71 -12.64
N ASP A 19 14.12 15.09 -11.57
CA ASP A 19 15.50 14.72 -11.24
C ASP A 19 15.65 13.37 -10.53
N ARG A 20 14.52 12.74 -10.14
CA ARG A 20 14.51 11.45 -9.44
C ARG A 20 14.95 10.29 -10.33
N SER A 21 15.46 9.24 -9.71
CA SER A 21 15.86 8.02 -10.38
C SER A 21 14.68 7.10 -10.70
N PHE A 22 13.65 7.13 -9.84
CA PHE A 22 12.42 6.37 -10.04
C PHE A 22 11.23 7.06 -9.38
N ILE A 23 10.04 6.76 -9.86
CA ILE A 23 8.76 7.04 -9.21
C ILE A 23 7.80 5.87 -9.38
N SER A 24 6.90 5.73 -8.42
CA SER A 24 5.79 4.79 -8.50
C SER A 24 4.46 5.58 -8.40
N PRO A 25 3.89 6.04 -9.53
CA PRO A 25 2.60 6.71 -9.52
C PRO A 25 1.51 5.75 -9.11
N TYR A 26 0.88 5.99 -7.95
CA TYR A 26 -0.16 5.10 -7.42
C TYR A 26 -1.47 5.31 -8.19
N PRO A 27 -1.97 4.28 -8.91
CA PRO A 27 -3.18 4.39 -9.70
C PRO A 27 -4.43 4.56 -8.83
N LYS A 28 -5.48 5.15 -9.40
CA LYS A 28 -6.81 5.12 -8.78
C LYS A 28 -7.27 3.68 -8.60
N GLN A 29 -7.56 3.30 -7.35
CA GLN A 29 -8.09 1.98 -7.03
C GLN A 29 -9.61 1.99 -7.21
N ILE A 30 -10.10 1.19 -8.15
CA ILE A 30 -11.54 0.99 -8.36
C ILE A 30 -12.02 -0.07 -7.39
N ALA A 31 -12.80 0.33 -6.40
CA ALA A 31 -13.40 -0.54 -5.41
C ALA A 31 -14.93 -0.50 -5.58
N LYS A 32 -15.53 -1.58 -6.11
CA LYS A 32 -16.98 -1.67 -6.37
C LYS A 32 -17.71 -2.41 -5.26
N THR A 33 -17.20 -3.56 -4.84
CA THR A 33 -17.80 -4.37 -3.77
C THR A 33 -17.42 -3.84 -2.39
N PHE A 34 -18.20 -4.21 -1.39
CA PHE A 34 -17.95 -3.80 0.00
C PHE A 34 -16.56 -4.22 0.49
N ALA A 35 -16.14 -5.44 0.18
CA ALA A 35 -14.81 -5.95 0.54
C ALA A 35 -13.66 -5.14 -0.08
N GLU A 36 -13.79 -4.78 -1.36
CA GLU A 36 -12.81 -3.91 -2.03
C GLU A 36 -12.74 -2.53 -1.35
N ARG A 37 -13.90 -1.94 -1.01
CA ARG A 37 -14.03 -0.62 -0.38
C ARG A 37 -13.42 -0.59 1.02
N LEU A 38 -13.47 -1.69 1.76
CA LEU A 38 -12.86 -1.80 3.08
C LEU A 38 -11.33 -1.83 2.99
N ILE A 39 -10.76 -2.61 2.07
CA ILE A 39 -9.34 -2.99 2.11
C ILE A 39 -8.47 -2.16 1.16
N GLN A 40 -8.90 -1.93 -0.08
CA GLN A 40 -8.08 -1.27 -1.10
C GLN A 40 -7.58 0.13 -0.69
N PRO A 41 -8.40 1.00 -0.07
CA PRO A 41 -7.93 2.32 0.32
C PRO A 41 -6.96 2.35 1.52
N LEU A 42 -6.81 1.23 2.26
CA LEU A 42 -5.94 1.20 3.44
C LEU A 42 -4.46 1.33 3.09
N LEU A 43 -4.03 0.81 1.95
CA LEU A 43 -2.61 0.86 1.58
C LEU A 43 -2.12 2.29 1.41
N GLN A 44 -2.83 3.09 0.60
CA GLN A 44 -2.46 4.50 0.40
C GLN A 44 -2.62 5.33 1.68
N TRP A 45 -3.69 5.06 2.47
CA TRP A 45 -3.85 5.72 3.76
C TRP A 45 -2.69 5.40 4.70
N SER A 46 -2.26 4.13 4.78
CA SER A 46 -1.15 3.75 5.65
C SER A 46 0.15 4.48 5.27
N TRP A 47 0.49 4.57 3.99
CA TRP A 47 1.67 5.31 3.55
C TRP A 47 1.58 6.80 3.87
N MET A 48 0.44 7.43 3.62
CA MET A 48 0.24 8.86 3.89
C MET A 48 0.24 9.19 5.38
N SER A 49 -0.16 8.23 6.24
CA SER A 49 -0.28 8.43 7.68
C SER A 49 0.96 8.02 8.47
N THR A 50 1.77 7.07 7.95
CA THR A 50 2.88 6.48 8.72
C THR A 50 4.27 6.76 8.12
N VAL A 51 4.35 7.13 6.85
CA VAL A 51 5.63 7.40 6.18
C VAL A 51 5.77 8.88 5.86
N PRO A 52 6.84 9.55 6.30
CA PRO A 52 7.11 10.93 5.89
C PRO A 52 7.57 10.97 4.42
N LEU A 53 6.62 10.85 3.49
CA LEU A 53 6.88 10.61 2.06
C LEU A 53 7.89 11.58 1.42
N ARG A 54 7.83 12.87 1.80
CA ARG A 54 8.78 13.89 1.29
C ARG A 54 10.21 13.68 1.78
N ILE A 55 10.37 13.13 2.99
CA ILE A 55 11.68 12.76 3.55
C ILE A 55 12.12 11.42 2.94
N ALA A 56 11.22 10.47 2.85
CA ALA A 56 11.47 9.15 2.26
C ALA A 56 12.01 9.25 0.83
N GLU A 57 11.42 10.13 0.01
CA GLU A 57 11.80 10.37 -1.40
C GLU A 57 13.27 10.82 -1.55
N LYS A 58 13.80 11.55 -0.56
CA LYS A 58 15.18 12.08 -0.55
C LYS A 58 16.15 11.23 0.29
N SER A 59 15.63 10.21 0.97
CA SER A 59 16.38 9.39 1.93
C SER A 59 17.03 8.19 1.25
N HIS A 60 18.20 7.80 1.73
CA HIS A 60 18.84 6.53 1.39
C HIS A 60 18.45 5.38 2.34
N ARG A 61 17.45 5.58 3.21
CA ARG A 61 16.98 4.57 4.16
C ARG A 61 15.99 3.63 3.47
N THR A 62 16.39 2.38 3.28
CA THR A 62 15.53 1.34 2.68
C THR A 62 14.27 1.02 3.53
N SER A 63 14.30 1.33 4.83
CA SER A 63 13.14 1.21 5.72
C SER A 63 12.01 2.20 5.41
N LEU A 64 12.31 3.29 4.70
CA LEU A 64 11.33 4.27 4.25
C LEU A 64 10.91 4.04 2.78
N ALA A 65 11.38 2.96 2.16
CA ALA A 65 10.99 2.62 0.80
C ALA A 65 9.48 2.39 0.71
N VAL A 66 8.84 3.04 -0.26
CA VAL A 66 7.45 2.79 -0.65
C VAL A 66 7.36 2.74 -2.16
N ALA A 67 6.70 1.71 -2.65
CA ALA A 67 6.46 1.51 -4.06
C ALA A 67 5.21 0.66 -4.30
N ASN A 68 4.67 0.76 -5.51
CA ASN A 68 3.57 -0.07 -5.99
C ASN A 68 3.87 -0.46 -7.44
N GLY A 69 3.97 -1.75 -7.71
CA GLY A 69 4.33 -2.30 -9.03
C GLY A 69 3.27 -2.11 -10.12
N GLN A 70 2.11 -1.56 -9.79
CA GLN A 70 1.04 -1.33 -10.77
C GLN A 70 1.43 -0.27 -11.81
N PHE A 71 2.20 0.73 -11.39
CA PHE A 71 2.79 1.72 -12.29
C PHE A 71 4.12 2.18 -11.71
N PHE A 72 5.21 1.80 -12.36
CA PHE A 72 6.57 2.09 -11.89
C PHE A 72 7.39 2.64 -13.05
N VAL A 73 8.01 3.79 -12.86
CA VAL A 73 8.89 4.44 -13.84
C VAL A 73 10.27 4.56 -13.23
N VAL A 74 11.28 4.07 -13.94
CA VAL A 74 12.68 4.06 -13.49
C VAL A 74 13.59 4.50 -14.64
N ARG A 75 14.61 5.29 -14.31
CA ARG A 75 15.66 5.62 -15.29
C ARG A 75 16.47 4.37 -15.61
N LYS A 76 16.75 4.17 -16.91
CA LYS A 76 17.55 3.02 -17.35
C LYS A 76 18.91 2.97 -16.63
N SER A 77 19.58 4.11 -16.49
CA SER A 77 20.86 4.21 -15.78
C SER A 77 20.80 3.72 -14.31
N ALA A 78 19.71 4.01 -13.60
CA ALA A 78 19.53 3.52 -12.23
C ALA A 78 19.22 2.02 -12.18
N LEU A 79 18.48 1.50 -13.17
CA LEU A 79 18.19 0.08 -13.30
C LEU A 79 19.46 -0.73 -13.63
N ASP A 80 20.32 -0.20 -14.52
CA ASP A 80 21.57 -0.83 -14.91
C ASP A 80 22.53 -0.96 -13.71
N GLN A 81 22.55 0.02 -12.78
CA GLN A 81 23.36 -0.02 -11.55
C GLN A 81 23.03 -1.19 -10.62
N ILE A 82 21.81 -1.73 -10.67
CA ILE A 82 21.38 -2.87 -9.85
C ILE A 82 21.28 -4.17 -10.64
N SER A 83 21.92 -4.26 -11.81
CA SER A 83 21.88 -5.42 -12.72
C SER A 83 20.46 -5.80 -13.18
N GLY A 84 19.58 -4.80 -13.30
CA GLY A 84 18.22 -4.97 -13.81
C GLY A 84 17.30 -5.74 -12.86
N PHE A 85 16.39 -6.52 -13.44
CA PHE A 85 15.37 -7.28 -12.71
C PHE A 85 15.82 -8.68 -12.28
N THR A 86 17.00 -9.15 -12.65
CA THR A 86 17.45 -10.53 -12.45
C THR A 86 17.51 -10.96 -10.98
N GLN A 87 17.93 -10.04 -10.10
CA GLN A 87 18.02 -10.32 -8.65
C GLN A 87 16.65 -10.28 -7.93
N ILE A 88 15.62 -9.72 -8.58
CA ILE A 88 14.33 -9.39 -7.94
C ILE A 88 13.21 -10.33 -8.42
N SER A 89 13.39 -10.99 -9.57
CA SER A 89 12.36 -11.78 -10.25
C SER A 89 11.75 -12.94 -9.44
N ALA A 90 12.43 -13.40 -8.39
CA ALA A 90 11.97 -14.46 -7.49
C ALA A 90 11.25 -13.96 -6.23
N GLN A 91 11.13 -12.64 -6.05
CA GLN A 91 10.57 -12.08 -4.82
C GLN A 91 9.04 -11.97 -4.88
N VAL A 92 8.39 -12.12 -3.71
CA VAL A 92 6.91 -12.02 -3.56
C VAL A 92 6.43 -10.57 -3.68
N LEU A 93 7.27 -9.63 -3.23
CA LEU A 93 7.04 -8.17 -3.29
C LEU A 93 8.15 -7.55 -4.15
N ASP A 94 8.10 -7.85 -5.44
CA ASP A 94 9.09 -7.44 -6.42
C ASP A 94 9.23 -5.92 -6.55
N ASP A 95 8.14 -5.16 -6.45
CA ASP A 95 8.09 -3.71 -6.47
C ASP A 95 8.82 -3.06 -5.28
N MET A 96 8.57 -3.56 -4.08
CA MET A 96 9.21 -3.07 -2.85
C MET A 96 10.69 -3.41 -2.82
N GLU A 97 11.07 -4.62 -3.27
CA GLU A 97 12.48 -5.03 -3.34
C GLU A 97 13.22 -4.25 -4.43
N LEU A 98 12.56 -3.96 -5.56
CA LEU A 98 13.12 -3.07 -6.59
C LEU A 98 13.41 -1.68 -6.03
N ALA A 99 12.43 -1.07 -5.34
CA ALA A 99 12.62 0.24 -4.71
C ALA A 99 13.75 0.23 -3.68
N ARG A 100 13.84 -0.82 -2.84
CA ARG A 100 14.91 -0.99 -1.86
C ARG A 100 16.28 -1.13 -2.50
N ALA A 101 16.40 -1.94 -3.57
CA ALA A 101 17.64 -2.12 -4.32
C ALA A 101 18.11 -0.81 -4.95
N LEU A 102 17.19 -0.05 -5.56
CA LEU A 102 17.47 1.27 -6.12
C LEU A 102 17.93 2.26 -5.05
N ILE A 103 17.24 2.34 -3.90
CA ILE A 103 17.64 3.23 -2.79
C ILE A 103 19.01 2.82 -2.23
N LYS A 104 19.28 1.51 -2.12
CA LYS A 104 20.57 0.99 -1.65
C LYS A 104 21.73 1.34 -2.60
N SER A 105 21.48 1.42 -3.90
CA SER A 105 22.48 1.88 -4.91
C SER A 105 22.67 3.39 -4.96
N GLY A 106 21.99 4.16 -4.09
CA GLY A 106 22.09 5.62 -4.05
C GLY A 106 21.00 6.35 -4.85
N ALA A 107 20.09 5.62 -5.50
CA ALA A 107 18.99 6.22 -6.24
C ALA A 107 17.98 6.90 -5.31
N ARG A 108 17.32 7.95 -5.80
CA ARG A 108 16.26 8.68 -5.09
C ARG A 108 14.93 8.53 -5.81
N GLY A 109 13.87 8.38 -5.05
CA GLY A 109 12.52 8.26 -5.59
C GLY A 109 11.52 7.73 -4.57
N GLY A 110 10.29 7.52 -5.00
CA GLY A 110 9.22 7.05 -4.14
C GLY A 110 7.87 7.04 -4.84
N VAL A 111 6.79 6.99 -4.05
CA VAL A 111 5.43 7.02 -4.57
C VAL A 111 5.01 8.42 -4.98
N ALA A 112 4.16 8.51 -5.99
CA ALA A 112 3.52 9.73 -6.44
C ALA A 112 2.02 9.50 -6.65
N ASP A 113 1.23 10.57 -6.70
CA ASP A 113 -0.19 10.47 -7.02
C ASP A 113 -0.38 10.22 -8.51
N GLY A 114 -0.69 8.98 -8.86
CA GLY A 114 -1.02 8.54 -10.22
C GLY A 114 -2.50 8.38 -10.49
N SER A 115 -3.37 8.84 -9.58
CA SER A 115 -4.82 8.63 -9.67
C SER A 115 -5.50 9.29 -10.86
N ALA A 116 -4.86 10.30 -11.45
CA ALA A 116 -5.29 10.93 -12.70
C ALA A 116 -4.72 10.23 -13.95
N LEU A 117 -3.63 9.48 -13.79
CA LEU A 117 -2.87 8.89 -14.89
C LEU A 117 -3.29 7.46 -15.20
N ALA A 118 -3.67 6.72 -14.16
CA ALA A 118 -3.97 5.31 -14.25
C ALA A 118 -5.09 4.90 -13.30
N GLN A 119 -5.75 3.82 -13.65
CA GLN A 119 -6.74 3.17 -12.80
C GLN A 119 -6.59 1.66 -12.85
N THR A 120 -6.95 1.00 -11.74
CA THR A 120 -6.92 -0.45 -11.63
C THR A 120 -8.06 -0.98 -10.77
N ARG A 121 -8.52 -2.17 -11.07
CA ARG A 121 -9.39 -2.98 -10.22
C ARG A 121 -8.72 -4.31 -9.96
N MET A 122 -8.06 -4.44 -8.80
CA MET A 122 -7.27 -5.64 -8.48
C MET A 122 -8.12 -6.86 -8.14
N TYR A 123 -9.24 -6.66 -7.44
CA TYR A 123 -10.08 -7.73 -6.90
C TYR A 123 -11.54 -7.45 -7.21
N LYS A 124 -12.35 -8.51 -7.31
CA LYS A 124 -13.79 -8.41 -7.63
C LYS A 124 -14.68 -8.81 -6.46
N ASN A 125 -14.15 -9.54 -5.48
CA ASN A 125 -14.88 -10.07 -4.33
C ASN A 125 -13.94 -10.33 -3.16
N PHE A 126 -14.50 -10.72 -2.00
CA PHE A 126 -13.72 -10.98 -0.78
C PHE A 126 -12.77 -12.18 -0.92
N ALA A 127 -13.15 -13.21 -1.68
CA ALA A 127 -12.29 -14.37 -1.88
C ALA A 127 -10.99 -14.00 -2.61
N GLU A 128 -11.09 -13.15 -3.64
CA GLU A 128 -9.92 -12.63 -4.35
C GLU A 128 -9.07 -11.70 -3.47
N VAL A 129 -9.70 -10.82 -2.67
CA VAL A 129 -9.01 -9.99 -1.67
C VAL A 129 -8.23 -10.88 -0.70
N LYS A 130 -8.89 -11.88 -0.11
CA LYS A 130 -8.29 -12.82 0.83
C LYS A 130 -7.12 -13.60 0.22
N ALA A 131 -7.27 -14.10 -1.00
CA ALA A 131 -6.21 -14.80 -1.72
C ALA A 131 -5.02 -13.88 -2.03
N GLY A 132 -5.29 -12.66 -2.53
CA GLY A 132 -4.26 -11.69 -2.89
C GLY A 132 -3.46 -11.20 -1.70
N TYR A 133 -4.12 -10.79 -0.63
CA TYR A 133 -3.45 -10.33 0.60
C TYR A 133 -2.83 -11.49 1.39
N GLY A 134 -3.49 -12.65 1.40
CA GLY A 134 -3.00 -13.85 2.08
C GLY A 134 -1.62 -14.30 1.61
N LYS A 135 -1.29 -14.13 0.32
CA LYS A 135 0.02 -14.51 -0.22
C LYS A 135 1.18 -13.60 0.22
N SER A 136 0.92 -12.34 0.57
CA SER A 136 1.98 -11.32 0.68
C SER A 136 2.07 -10.62 2.04
N LEU A 137 0.99 -10.55 2.84
CA LEU A 137 1.00 -9.80 4.10
C LEU A 137 2.00 -10.35 5.13
N TRP A 138 2.23 -11.67 5.19
CA TRP A 138 3.22 -12.25 6.09
C TRP A 138 4.63 -11.72 5.81
N LYS A 139 4.93 -11.37 4.55
CA LYS A 139 6.23 -10.81 4.13
C LYS A 139 6.25 -9.28 4.20
N ALA A 140 5.10 -8.62 4.02
CA ALA A 140 5.00 -7.17 3.95
C ALA A 140 5.54 -6.47 5.21
N PHE A 141 5.37 -7.09 6.37
CA PHE A 141 5.84 -6.56 7.66
C PHE A 141 7.17 -7.16 8.12
N GLY A 142 7.86 -7.91 7.27
CA GLY A 142 9.21 -8.43 7.46
C GLY A 142 9.34 -9.59 8.45
N SER A 143 8.58 -9.61 9.55
CA SER A 143 8.67 -10.61 10.60
C SER A 143 7.35 -10.79 11.36
N LYS A 144 7.26 -11.83 12.22
CA LYS A 144 6.14 -12.00 13.17
C LYS A 144 6.00 -10.78 14.09
N ALA A 145 7.12 -10.25 14.60
CA ALA A 145 7.12 -9.06 15.44
C ALA A 145 6.63 -7.82 14.68
N GLY A 146 7.07 -7.61 13.42
CA GLY A 146 6.57 -6.55 12.57
C GLY A 146 5.07 -6.67 12.28
N SER A 147 4.57 -7.90 12.05
CA SER A 147 3.14 -8.16 11.87
C SER A 147 2.35 -7.91 13.16
N ALA A 148 2.88 -8.29 14.33
CA ALA A 148 2.27 -7.97 15.62
C ALA A 148 2.22 -6.46 15.85
N GLY A 149 3.28 -5.72 15.54
CA GLY A 149 3.31 -4.26 15.59
C GLY A 149 2.25 -3.63 14.68
N ALA A 150 2.10 -4.14 13.45
CA ALA A 150 1.06 -3.67 12.53
C ALA A 150 -0.36 -3.96 13.05
N ILE A 151 -0.60 -5.14 13.60
CA ILE A 151 -1.88 -5.50 14.24
C ILE A 151 -2.17 -4.56 15.42
N THR A 152 -1.19 -4.34 16.30
CA THR A 152 -1.34 -3.42 17.44
C THR A 152 -1.64 -2.01 16.97
N PHE A 153 -0.93 -1.51 15.97
CA PHE A 153 -1.19 -0.19 15.38
C PHE A 153 -2.62 -0.10 14.83
N LEU A 154 -3.06 -1.07 14.03
CA LEU A 154 -4.41 -1.10 13.48
C LEU A 154 -5.49 -1.21 14.57
N PHE A 155 -5.23 -1.96 15.62
CA PHE A 155 -6.14 -2.07 16.76
C PHE A 155 -6.26 -0.74 17.50
N LEU A 156 -5.12 -0.13 17.87
CA LEU A 156 -5.08 1.12 18.63
C LEU A 156 -5.65 2.31 17.85
N THR A 157 -5.43 2.37 16.53
CA THR A 157 -5.92 3.48 15.70
C THR A 157 -7.32 3.25 15.13
N GLY A 158 -7.72 2.01 14.89
CA GLY A 158 -8.98 1.70 14.23
C GLY A 158 -10.07 1.22 15.16
N ILE A 159 -9.76 0.35 16.11
CA ILE A 159 -10.76 -0.37 16.93
C ILE A 159 -10.88 0.23 18.32
N ALA A 160 -9.77 0.43 19.01
CA ALA A 160 -9.76 0.90 20.39
C ALA A 160 -10.47 2.26 20.59
N PRO A 161 -10.36 3.25 19.68
CA PRO A 161 -11.12 4.51 19.81
C PRO A 161 -12.63 4.30 19.85
N VAL A 162 -13.15 3.41 19.00
CA VAL A 162 -14.59 3.11 18.96
C VAL A 162 -15.04 2.40 20.24
N ILE A 163 -14.26 1.44 20.73
CA ILE A 163 -14.55 0.77 22.01
C ILE A 163 -14.56 1.81 23.15
N ALA A 164 -13.54 2.67 23.22
CA ALA A 164 -13.46 3.71 24.26
C ALA A 164 -14.66 4.67 24.22
N TRP A 165 -15.10 5.06 23.02
CA TRP A 165 -16.29 5.90 22.87
C TRP A 165 -17.54 5.21 23.40
N PHE A 166 -17.80 3.96 23.02
CA PHE A 166 -18.98 3.21 23.47
C PHE A 166 -18.94 2.86 24.97
N THR A 167 -17.77 2.87 25.61
CA THR A 167 -17.63 2.71 27.07
C THR A 167 -17.72 4.05 27.85
N GLY A 168 -18.11 5.14 27.15
CA GLY A 168 -18.35 6.44 27.77
C GLY A 168 -17.14 7.38 27.83
N ASN A 169 -16.01 7.02 27.22
CA ASN A 169 -14.85 7.91 27.16
C ASN A 169 -14.94 8.84 25.92
N PRO A 170 -15.13 10.17 26.11
CA PRO A 170 -15.26 11.11 24.99
C PRO A 170 -14.00 11.23 24.14
N LEU A 171 -12.81 10.95 24.69
CA LEU A 171 -11.56 10.94 23.91
C LEU A 171 -11.58 9.88 22.79
N GLY A 172 -12.33 8.78 23.00
CA GLY A 172 -12.54 7.77 21.97
C GLY A 172 -13.24 8.32 20.72
N PHE A 173 -14.25 9.17 20.91
CA PHE A 173 -14.93 9.85 19.80
C PHE A 173 -13.97 10.76 19.01
N PHE A 174 -13.23 11.63 19.69
CA PHE A 174 -12.27 12.52 19.03
C PHE A 174 -11.15 11.76 18.30
N ALA A 175 -10.67 10.67 18.90
CA ALA A 175 -9.66 9.82 18.25
C ALA A 175 -10.21 9.14 16.99
N TYR A 176 -11.47 8.65 17.05
CA TYR A 176 -12.13 8.10 15.86
C TYR A 176 -12.32 9.16 14.77
N GLU A 177 -12.82 10.36 15.10
CA GLU A 177 -12.97 11.45 14.14
C GLU A 177 -11.64 11.81 13.49
N PHE A 178 -10.58 11.94 14.28
CA PHE A 178 -9.25 12.27 13.76
C PHE A 178 -8.79 11.24 12.71
N ILE A 179 -8.95 9.96 12.99
CA ILE A 179 -8.58 8.90 12.03
C ILE A 179 -9.48 8.92 10.79
N VAL A 180 -10.79 9.15 10.95
CA VAL A 180 -11.71 9.29 9.82
C VAL A 180 -11.30 10.46 8.92
N ILE A 181 -10.90 11.59 9.50
CA ILE A 181 -10.41 12.77 8.75
C ILE A 181 -9.15 12.41 7.96
N THR A 182 -8.15 11.76 8.58
CA THR A 182 -6.93 11.37 7.86
C THR A 182 -7.23 10.42 6.70
N ARG A 183 -8.17 9.49 6.87
CA ARG A 183 -8.59 8.58 5.82
C ARG A 183 -9.40 9.28 4.72
N ALA A 184 -10.25 10.23 5.09
CA ALA A 184 -11.00 11.07 4.16
C ALA A 184 -10.07 11.92 3.28
N LEU A 185 -9.04 12.52 3.88
CA LEU A 185 -8.00 13.27 3.15
C LEU A 185 -7.23 12.36 2.17
N SER A 186 -6.87 11.15 2.60
CA SER A 186 -6.25 10.15 1.74
C SER A 186 -7.17 9.75 0.58
N ALA A 187 -8.44 9.51 0.85
CA ALA A 187 -9.43 9.17 -0.17
C ALA A 187 -9.65 10.33 -1.17
N ALA A 188 -9.77 11.56 -0.68
CA ALA A 188 -9.90 12.75 -1.53
C ALA A 188 -8.68 12.90 -2.45
N ARG A 189 -7.47 12.74 -1.91
CA ARG A 189 -6.22 12.84 -2.66
C ARG A 189 -6.09 11.80 -3.77
N SER A 190 -6.54 10.57 -3.54
CA SER A 190 -6.45 9.45 -4.48
C SER A 190 -7.71 9.25 -5.32
N ARG A 191 -8.65 10.21 -5.31
CA ARG A 191 -9.94 10.16 -6.02
C ARG A 191 -10.79 8.94 -5.63
N GLY A 192 -10.67 8.52 -4.36
CA GLY A 192 -11.46 7.45 -3.75
C GLY A 192 -12.80 7.94 -3.20
N ARG A 193 -13.52 7.06 -2.52
CA ARG A 193 -14.82 7.36 -1.90
C ARG A 193 -14.61 7.86 -0.46
N ILE A 194 -14.87 9.14 -0.23
CA ILE A 194 -14.66 9.79 1.08
C ILE A 194 -15.53 9.14 2.17
N LEU A 195 -16.79 8.80 1.88
CA LEU A 195 -17.70 8.19 2.84
C LEU A 195 -17.23 6.84 3.39
N ASP A 196 -16.39 6.11 2.62
CA ASP A 196 -15.83 4.84 3.10
C ASP A 196 -14.85 5.02 4.26
N SER A 197 -14.46 6.27 4.57
CA SER A 197 -13.61 6.60 5.72
C SER A 197 -14.29 6.30 7.06
N LEU A 198 -15.62 6.41 7.12
CA LEU A 198 -16.41 6.03 8.29
C LEU A 198 -16.31 4.54 8.63
N LEU A 199 -15.98 3.71 7.65
CA LEU A 199 -15.83 2.26 7.82
C LEU A 199 -14.42 1.87 8.31
N HIS A 200 -13.60 2.84 8.75
CA HIS A 200 -12.22 2.58 9.15
C HIS A 200 -12.07 1.48 10.21
N PRO A 201 -12.86 1.40 11.26
CA PRO A 201 -12.75 0.33 12.26
C PRO A 201 -12.97 -1.07 11.68
N ILE A 202 -13.98 -1.20 10.82
CA ILE A 202 -14.28 -2.46 10.12
C ILE A 202 -13.13 -2.81 9.16
N SER A 203 -12.60 -1.83 8.46
CA SER A 203 -11.44 -2.02 7.56
C SER A 203 -10.22 -2.53 8.32
N CYS A 204 -9.92 -1.96 9.50
CA CYS A 204 -8.83 -2.40 10.36
C CYS A 204 -9.06 -3.82 10.87
N ALA A 205 -10.27 -4.17 11.32
CA ALA A 205 -10.61 -5.51 11.78
C ALA A 205 -10.42 -6.55 10.65
N VAL A 206 -10.88 -6.25 9.45
CA VAL A 206 -10.70 -7.13 8.28
C VAL A 206 -9.22 -7.25 7.91
N LEU A 207 -8.44 -6.17 7.94
CA LEU A 207 -7.01 -6.23 7.64
C LEU A 207 -6.23 -7.03 8.69
N ILE A 208 -6.56 -6.89 9.98
CA ILE A 208 -6.01 -7.72 11.07
C ILE A 208 -6.30 -9.20 10.79
N TYR A 209 -7.54 -9.54 10.46
CA TYR A 209 -7.89 -10.91 10.04
C TYR A 209 -7.03 -11.39 8.86
N LEU A 210 -6.84 -10.57 7.84
CA LEU A 210 -6.04 -10.93 6.66
C LEU A 210 -4.55 -11.13 6.99
N ILE A 211 -3.99 -10.34 7.92
CA ILE A 211 -2.61 -10.51 8.40
C ILE A 211 -2.47 -11.87 9.10
N ILE A 212 -3.37 -12.18 10.02
CA ILE A 212 -3.38 -13.46 10.75
C ILE A 212 -3.57 -14.63 9.77
N TYR A 213 -4.51 -14.51 8.84
CA TYR A 213 -4.75 -15.49 7.80
C TYR A 213 -3.50 -15.74 6.94
N SER A 214 -2.81 -14.68 6.54
CA SER A 214 -1.61 -14.76 5.71
C SER A 214 -0.49 -15.58 6.38
N TRP A 215 -0.32 -15.43 7.70
CA TRP A 215 0.64 -16.22 8.46
C TRP A 215 0.24 -17.71 8.57
N ARG A 216 -1.06 -18.00 8.73
CA ARG A 216 -1.57 -19.36 8.80
C ARG A 216 -1.51 -20.10 7.45
N ALA A 217 -1.72 -19.35 6.37
CA ALA A 217 -1.75 -19.87 4.99
C ALA A 217 -0.37 -19.86 4.31
N ARG A 218 0.69 -19.46 5.02
CA ARG A 218 2.06 -19.45 4.51
C ARG A 218 2.50 -20.83 4.07
N GLY A 219 3.03 -20.94 2.85
CA GLY A 219 3.46 -22.22 2.27
C GLY A 219 2.35 -23.08 1.66
N VAL A 220 1.07 -22.66 1.81
CA VAL A 220 -0.09 -23.38 1.25
C VAL A 220 -0.70 -22.63 0.09
N VAL A 221 -0.56 -21.29 0.06
CA VAL A 221 -1.14 -20.46 -0.99
C VAL A 221 -0.27 -20.51 -2.24
N ALA A 222 -0.81 -21.11 -3.30
CA ALA A 222 -0.19 -21.08 -4.62
C ALA A 222 -0.63 -19.80 -5.37
N TRP A 223 0.32 -19.13 -6.04
CA TRP A 223 0.04 -18.02 -6.93
C TRP A 223 0.63 -18.29 -8.31
N LYS A 224 -0.22 -18.32 -9.36
CA LYS A 224 0.18 -18.63 -10.75
C LYS A 224 1.03 -19.90 -10.87
N GLY A 225 0.65 -20.96 -10.10
CA GLY A 225 1.33 -22.26 -10.14
C GLY A 225 2.61 -22.37 -9.30
N ARG A 226 2.96 -21.33 -8.50
CA ARG A 226 4.09 -21.37 -7.55
C ARG A 226 3.57 -21.38 -6.12
N THR A 227 4.03 -22.33 -5.30
CA THR A 227 3.81 -22.32 -3.84
C THR A 227 4.71 -21.24 -3.22
N LEU A 228 4.15 -20.37 -2.38
CA LEU A 228 4.83 -19.20 -1.79
C LEU A 228 5.03 -19.39 -0.29
#